data_d173520b1a712b6ddd70ee9ffcc5db36
#
_entry.id   d173520b1a712b6ddd70ee9ffcc5db36
#
_cell.length_a   1.000
_cell.length_b   1.000
_cell.length_c   1.000
_cell.angle_alpha   90.00
_cell.angle_beta   90.00
_cell.angle_gamma   90.00
#
_symmetry.space_group_name_H-M   'P 1'
#
loop_
_entity.id
_entity.type
_entity.pdbx_description
1 polymer ?
#
loop_
_entity_poly.entity_id
_entity_poly.type
_entity_poly.pdbx_seq_one_letter_code
_entity_poly.pdbx_strand_id
1 'polypeptide(L)'
;MDLNKNYIIEGNLDFYKELYTGDDSENYMGNDTPDTSLCLISKIALDSNHITLPCNHSFNFTPLYNEIKSQKLYVTRLEISKLNISQIKCPYCRTIHDKLLPHIVLNNNMKYMIGVNTPKKYCMDFHTCSYTFKSGKRKDTTCNDPAYYSTIGCYCKRHTAYISEHTCDTNSEEPTYCNVIMKSGKRKGTPCNCKTTKKSSTMCSRHYNDFLKNTPT
;
A
#
# COMPACT_ATOMS: atom_id res chain seq x y z
N MET A 1 -31.03 15.84 -53.73
CA MET A 1 -30.42 14.61 -53.14
C MET A 1 -31.17 14.30 -51.86
N ASP A 2 -32.19 13.43 -51.97
CA ASP A 2 -33.07 13.08 -50.86
C ASP A 2 -32.38 12.13 -49.91
N LEU A 3 -32.07 12.58 -48.70
CA LEU A 3 -31.51 11.78 -47.62
C LEU A 3 -32.60 11.26 -46.68
N ASN A 4 -33.70 10.77 -47.26
CA ASN A 4 -34.73 10.09 -46.47
C ASN A 4 -34.49 8.59 -46.49
N LYS A 5 -33.46 8.10 -45.76
CA LYS A 5 -33.32 6.69 -45.48
C LYS A 5 -34.25 6.33 -44.33
N ASN A 6 -35.42 5.78 -44.66
CA ASN A 6 -36.32 5.17 -43.68
C ASN A 6 -35.66 3.90 -43.13
N TYR A 7 -35.21 3.95 -41.90
CA TYR A 7 -34.79 2.78 -41.17
C TYR A 7 -36.02 2.06 -40.63
N ILE A 8 -36.21 0.82 -41.02
CA ILE A 8 -37.23 -0.06 -40.43
C ILE A 8 -36.57 -0.74 -39.23
N ILE A 9 -37.07 -0.41 -38.02
CA ILE A 9 -36.64 -1.08 -36.79
C ILE A 9 -37.49 -2.36 -36.68
N GLU A 10 -36.86 -3.53 -36.72
CA GLU A 10 -37.54 -4.80 -36.53
C GLU A 10 -38.14 -4.83 -35.12
N GLY A 11 -39.45 -5.15 -35.03
CA GLY A 11 -40.19 -5.26 -33.76
C GLY A 11 -41.14 -4.11 -33.47
N ASN A 12 -41.32 -3.14 -34.39
CA ASN A 12 -42.26 -2.01 -34.23
C ASN A 12 -42.06 -1.18 -32.94
N LEU A 13 -40.82 -1.19 -32.40
CA LEU A 13 -40.43 -0.40 -31.25
C LEU A 13 -40.09 1.01 -31.70
N ASP A 14 -40.87 1.98 -31.25
CA ASP A 14 -40.54 3.38 -31.38
C ASP A 14 -39.54 3.78 -30.30
N PHE A 15 -38.25 3.71 -30.63
CA PHE A 15 -37.15 3.99 -29.70
C PHE A 15 -37.30 5.35 -28.98
N TYR A 16 -37.76 6.37 -29.71
CA TYR A 16 -38.00 7.69 -29.12
C TYR A 16 -39.19 7.71 -28.17
N LYS A 17 -40.24 6.94 -28.50
CA LYS A 17 -41.40 6.83 -27.65
C LYS A 17 -41.05 6.08 -26.36
N GLU A 18 -40.31 4.97 -26.41
CA GLU A 18 -39.83 4.29 -25.21
C GLU A 18 -38.84 5.12 -24.39
N LEU A 19 -37.98 5.89 -25.02
CA LEU A 19 -37.06 6.78 -24.32
C LEU A 19 -37.80 7.89 -23.53
N TYR A 20 -38.96 8.34 -24.01
CA TYR A 20 -39.76 9.39 -23.37
C TYR A 20 -40.97 8.88 -22.60
N THR A 21 -41.38 7.61 -22.75
CA THR A 21 -42.50 7.00 -22.03
C THR A 21 -42.05 6.00 -20.97
N GLY A 22 -40.76 5.83 -20.76
CA GLY A 22 -40.25 5.14 -19.58
C GLY A 22 -40.73 5.93 -18.36
N ASP A 23 -41.85 5.45 -17.76
CA ASP A 23 -42.39 5.92 -16.49
C ASP A 23 -41.46 5.42 -15.36
N ASP A 24 -40.20 5.90 -15.41
CA ASP A 24 -39.28 5.79 -14.31
C ASP A 24 -39.56 6.91 -13.30
N SER A 25 -40.77 6.86 -12.73
CA SER A 25 -41.04 7.51 -11.45
C SER A 25 -40.39 6.77 -10.30
N GLU A 26 -39.22 6.15 -10.51
CA GLU A 26 -38.27 5.89 -9.45
C GLU A 26 -37.41 7.16 -9.31
N ASN A 27 -37.72 7.88 -8.25
CA ASN A 27 -37.01 9.00 -7.66
C ASN A 27 -35.48 8.96 -7.90
N TYR A 28 -35.02 9.33 -9.08
CA TYR A 28 -33.66 9.84 -9.25
C TYR A 28 -33.63 11.31 -8.78
N MET A 29 -33.97 11.55 -7.53
CA MET A 29 -33.40 12.61 -6.74
C MET A 29 -31.97 12.18 -6.38
N GLY A 30 -31.21 11.81 -7.38
CA GLY A 30 -29.78 11.73 -7.26
C GLY A 30 -29.28 13.17 -7.17
N ASN A 31 -29.09 13.66 -5.96
CA ASN A 31 -28.06 14.65 -5.72
C ASN A 31 -26.77 14.04 -6.24
N ASP A 32 -26.43 14.30 -7.51
CA ASP A 32 -25.12 13.99 -8.12
C ASP A 32 -24.01 14.87 -7.52
N THR A 33 -23.99 15.00 -6.20
CA THR A 33 -22.74 15.24 -5.51
C THR A 33 -22.01 13.91 -5.57
N PRO A 34 -20.91 13.79 -6.31
CA PRO A 34 -20.14 12.54 -6.36
C PRO A 34 -19.89 12.16 -4.92
N ASP A 35 -20.35 10.95 -4.52
CA ASP A 35 -20.09 10.42 -3.19
C ASP A 35 -18.56 10.35 -3.04
N THR A 36 -18.01 11.40 -2.42
CA THR A 36 -16.56 11.59 -2.26
C THR A 36 -15.93 10.50 -1.39
N SER A 37 -16.75 9.62 -0.83
CA SER A 37 -16.33 8.50 -0.01
C SER A 37 -15.96 7.25 -0.82
N LEU A 38 -16.30 7.18 -2.10
CA LEU A 38 -16.11 6.00 -2.94
C LEU A 38 -14.99 6.18 -3.98
N CYS A 39 -14.23 5.12 -4.20
CA CYS A 39 -13.27 5.05 -5.29
C CYS A 39 -13.98 5.07 -6.66
N LEU A 40 -13.65 6.01 -7.52
CA LEU A 40 -14.30 6.18 -8.83
C LEU A 40 -14.05 5.01 -9.82
N ILE A 41 -13.05 4.17 -9.59
CA ILE A 41 -12.78 2.97 -10.40
C ILE A 41 -13.49 1.75 -9.83
N SER A 42 -13.23 1.40 -8.56
CA SER A 42 -13.70 0.15 -7.95
C SER A 42 -15.06 0.26 -7.28
N LYS A 43 -15.60 1.47 -7.10
CA LYS A 43 -16.85 1.74 -6.38
C LYS A 43 -16.86 1.23 -4.92
N ILE A 44 -15.70 0.98 -4.36
CA ILE A 44 -15.49 0.57 -2.96
C ILE A 44 -15.10 1.83 -2.17
N ALA A 45 -15.39 1.85 -0.88
CA ALA A 45 -14.99 2.94 0.02
C ALA A 45 -13.50 3.27 -0.11
N LEU A 46 -13.17 4.55 -0.03
CA LEU A 46 -11.79 5.02 -0.06
C LEU A 46 -11.06 4.55 1.19
N ASP A 47 -9.90 3.94 1.00
CA ASP A 47 -9.02 3.51 2.10
C ASP A 47 -8.07 4.63 2.53
N SER A 48 -7.31 4.40 3.62
CA SER A 48 -6.34 5.37 4.13
C SER A 48 -5.16 5.65 3.18
N ASN A 49 -4.99 4.84 2.15
CA ASN A 49 -3.96 4.99 1.12
C ASN A 49 -4.53 5.46 -0.22
N HIS A 50 -5.75 5.99 -0.24
CA HIS A 50 -6.33 6.55 -1.45
C HIS A 50 -5.53 7.76 -1.97
N ILE A 51 -5.67 8.03 -3.25
CA ILE A 51 -5.03 9.16 -3.93
C ILE A 51 -6.09 10.07 -4.50
N THR A 52 -6.00 11.34 -4.19
CA THR A 52 -6.75 12.39 -4.86
C THR A 52 -5.84 13.08 -5.86
N LEU A 53 -6.20 13.00 -7.15
CA LEU A 53 -5.48 13.67 -8.22
C LEU A 53 -5.72 15.18 -8.18
N PRO A 54 -4.88 16.02 -8.82
CA PRO A 54 -5.07 17.47 -8.86
C PRO A 54 -6.40 17.92 -9.50
N CYS A 55 -7.09 17.04 -10.22
CA CYS A 55 -8.44 17.27 -10.74
C CYS A 55 -9.55 16.88 -9.74
N ASN A 56 -9.23 16.69 -8.47
CA ASN A 56 -10.13 16.33 -7.36
C ASN A 56 -10.87 15.00 -7.51
N HIS A 57 -10.37 14.08 -8.34
CA HIS A 57 -10.89 12.73 -8.44
C HIS A 57 -10.09 11.77 -7.55
N SER A 58 -10.81 11.05 -6.68
CA SER A 58 -10.23 10.17 -5.67
C SER A 58 -10.34 8.69 -6.04
N PHE A 59 -9.27 7.95 -5.77
CA PHE A 59 -9.15 6.54 -6.14
C PHE A 59 -8.37 5.79 -5.08
N ASN A 60 -8.74 4.56 -4.81
CA ASN A 60 -7.88 3.65 -4.07
C ASN A 60 -6.60 3.38 -4.86
N PHE A 61 -5.47 3.26 -4.16
CA PHE A 61 -4.15 3.19 -4.81
C PHE A 61 -4.02 2.02 -5.79
N THR A 62 -4.49 0.82 -5.39
CA THR A 62 -4.34 -0.39 -6.23
C THR A 62 -5.09 -0.31 -7.56
N PRO A 63 -6.40 0.03 -7.60
CA PRO A 63 -7.11 0.23 -8.85
C PRO A 63 -6.47 1.30 -9.72
N LEU A 64 -6.08 2.44 -9.14
CA LEU A 64 -5.44 3.53 -9.87
C LEU A 64 -4.09 3.12 -10.47
N TYR A 65 -3.26 2.41 -9.69
CA TYR A 65 -1.97 1.91 -10.18
C TYR A 65 -2.14 0.98 -11.40
N ASN A 66 -3.10 0.06 -11.34
CA ASN A 66 -3.37 -0.86 -12.46
C ASN A 66 -3.85 -0.12 -13.70
N GLU A 67 -4.70 0.87 -13.54
CA GLU A 67 -5.20 1.70 -14.64
C GLU A 67 -4.07 2.52 -15.27
N ILE A 68 -3.26 3.22 -14.48
CA ILE A 68 -2.12 4.00 -15.00
C ILE A 68 -1.08 3.08 -15.66
N LYS A 69 -0.86 1.88 -15.10
CA LYS A 69 -0.01 0.87 -15.73
C LYS A 69 -0.55 0.48 -17.11
N SER A 70 -1.86 0.26 -17.24
CA SER A 70 -2.51 -0.05 -18.53
C SER A 70 -2.35 1.09 -19.53
N GLN A 71 -2.53 2.34 -19.12
CA GLN A 71 -2.30 3.52 -19.98
C GLN A 71 -0.87 3.60 -20.54
N LYS A 72 0.13 3.08 -19.82
CA LYS A 72 1.53 3.08 -20.24
C LYS A 72 1.92 1.87 -21.10
N LEU A 73 1.29 0.72 -20.88
CA LEU A 73 1.59 -0.51 -21.60
C LEU A 73 0.78 -0.64 -22.91
N TYR A 74 -0.47 -0.19 -22.89
CA TYR A 74 -1.41 -0.40 -23.99
C TYR A 74 -1.76 0.94 -24.63
N VAL A 75 -0.85 1.45 -25.46
CA VAL A 75 -1.15 2.61 -26.30
C VAL A 75 -2.02 2.16 -27.46
N THR A 76 -3.32 2.48 -27.41
CA THR A 76 -4.22 2.20 -28.53
C THR A 76 -3.93 3.17 -29.68
N ARG A 77 -4.01 2.69 -30.93
CA ARG A 77 -3.84 3.54 -32.13
C ARG A 77 -4.87 4.67 -32.24
N LEU A 78 -5.97 4.55 -31.51
CA LEU A 78 -7.04 5.54 -31.47
C LEU A 78 -6.76 6.69 -30.46
N GLU A 79 -5.72 6.59 -29.65
CA GLU A 79 -5.39 7.59 -28.66
C GLU A 79 -4.51 8.68 -29.27
N ILE A 80 -5.09 9.85 -29.48
CA ILE A 80 -4.47 11.00 -30.17
C ILE A 80 -3.34 11.60 -29.31
N SER A 81 -3.46 11.55 -27.97
CA SER A 81 -2.48 12.14 -27.06
C SER A 81 -1.52 11.12 -26.50
N LYS A 82 -0.26 11.16 -26.94
CA LYS A 82 0.83 10.36 -26.34
C LYS A 82 1.23 10.99 -25.01
N LEU A 83 1.14 10.21 -23.94
CA LEU A 83 1.61 10.62 -22.61
C LEU A 83 3.14 10.57 -22.54
N ASN A 84 3.74 11.65 -22.05
CA ASN A 84 5.16 11.65 -21.70
C ASN A 84 5.44 10.69 -20.52
N ILE A 85 6.71 10.35 -20.31
CA ILE A 85 7.11 9.44 -19.26
C ILE A 85 6.76 9.93 -17.86
N SER A 86 6.67 11.25 -17.66
CA SER A 86 6.31 11.91 -16.39
C SER A 86 4.83 12.23 -16.25
N GLN A 87 4.01 11.90 -17.24
CA GLN A 87 2.58 12.27 -17.28
C GLN A 87 1.70 11.07 -17.01
N ILE A 88 0.57 11.28 -16.35
CA ILE A 88 -0.53 10.32 -16.23
C ILE A 88 -1.85 11.01 -16.63
N LYS A 89 -2.83 10.22 -17.02
CA LYS A 89 -4.16 10.71 -17.36
C LYS A 89 -5.17 10.23 -16.32
N CYS A 90 -5.98 11.15 -15.78
CA CYS A 90 -7.04 10.78 -14.86
C CYS A 90 -8.01 9.78 -15.52
N PRO A 91 -8.29 8.62 -14.90
CA PRO A 91 -9.22 7.63 -15.48
C PRO A 91 -10.64 8.13 -15.64
N TYR A 92 -11.05 9.10 -14.83
CA TYR A 92 -12.41 9.63 -14.84
C TYR A 92 -12.60 10.80 -15.82
N CYS A 93 -11.89 11.92 -15.62
CA CYS A 93 -12.05 13.12 -16.45
C CYS A 93 -11.03 13.23 -17.59
N ARG A 94 -10.09 12.30 -17.71
CA ARG A 94 -9.04 12.25 -18.73
C ARG A 94 -8.06 13.44 -18.72
N THR A 95 -8.10 14.30 -17.72
CA THR A 95 -7.12 15.39 -17.55
C THR A 95 -5.72 14.81 -17.40
N ILE A 96 -4.75 15.39 -18.11
CA ILE A 96 -3.35 14.99 -18.04
C ILE A 96 -2.68 15.74 -16.90
N HIS A 97 -1.92 15.00 -16.08
CA HIS A 97 -1.15 15.52 -14.96
C HIS A 97 0.33 15.24 -15.18
N ASP A 98 1.20 16.21 -14.86
CA ASP A 98 2.65 16.12 -15.04
C ASP A 98 3.38 15.42 -13.88
N LYS A 99 2.63 14.80 -12.99
CA LYS A 99 3.18 14.01 -11.87
C LYS A 99 2.71 12.57 -11.96
N LEU A 100 3.63 11.65 -11.66
CA LEU A 100 3.38 10.22 -11.54
C LEU A 100 2.76 9.87 -10.19
N LEU A 101 2.27 8.64 -10.05
CA LEU A 101 1.81 8.10 -8.76
C LEU A 101 2.95 8.13 -7.73
N PRO A 102 2.64 8.17 -6.43
CA PRO A 102 3.63 8.12 -5.37
C PRO A 102 4.62 6.97 -5.53
N HIS A 103 5.89 7.22 -5.17
CA HIS A 103 6.97 6.23 -5.29
C HIS A 103 6.87 5.17 -4.18
N ILE A 104 5.79 4.39 -4.18
CA ILE A 104 5.51 3.33 -3.19
C ILE A 104 5.06 2.04 -3.87
N VAL A 105 5.14 0.94 -3.12
CA VAL A 105 4.67 -0.40 -3.49
C VAL A 105 3.93 -0.96 -2.28
N LEU A 106 2.59 -1.08 -2.38
CA LEU A 106 1.74 -1.50 -1.25
C LEU A 106 1.73 -3.02 -1.04
N ASN A 107 1.84 -3.79 -2.12
CA ASN A 107 1.72 -5.25 -2.08
C ASN A 107 2.70 -5.92 -3.06
N ASN A 108 2.82 -7.24 -2.98
CA ASN A 108 3.76 -8.03 -3.78
C ASN A 108 3.42 -8.05 -5.30
N ASN A 109 2.19 -7.72 -5.67
CA ASN A 109 1.76 -7.66 -7.07
C ASN A 109 2.14 -6.35 -7.75
N MET A 110 2.55 -5.34 -6.98
CA MET A 110 3.04 -4.06 -7.48
C MET A 110 4.55 -4.05 -7.62
N LYS A 111 5.04 -3.29 -8.59
CA LYS A 111 6.48 -3.08 -8.82
C LYS A 111 6.76 -1.60 -9.05
N TYR A 112 8.00 -1.20 -8.86
CA TYR A 112 8.47 0.09 -9.36
C TYR A 112 8.52 0.05 -10.88
N MET A 113 7.72 0.89 -11.52
CA MET A 113 7.56 0.91 -12.97
C MET A 113 7.77 2.32 -13.52
N ILE A 114 8.65 2.44 -14.51
CA ILE A 114 8.95 3.72 -15.17
C ILE A 114 7.68 4.27 -15.84
N GLY A 115 7.37 5.53 -15.58
CA GLY A 115 6.18 6.21 -16.11
C GLY A 115 4.90 5.95 -15.31
N VAL A 116 4.94 5.14 -14.24
CA VAL A 116 3.82 4.88 -13.33
C VAL A 116 4.13 5.46 -11.94
N ASN A 117 5.11 4.93 -11.22
CA ASN A 117 5.55 5.35 -9.89
C ASN A 117 7.09 5.52 -9.79
N THR A 118 7.76 5.64 -10.92
CA THR A 118 9.21 5.83 -11.05
C THR A 118 9.49 6.68 -12.30
N PRO A 119 10.50 7.59 -12.29
CA PRO A 119 11.43 7.90 -11.19
C PRO A 119 10.84 8.81 -10.12
N LYS A 120 11.34 8.70 -8.88
CA LYS A 120 10.85 9.42 -7.69
C LYS A 120 10.70 10.94 -7.91
N LYS A 121 11.58 11.57 -8.69
CA LYS A 121 11.56 13.03 -8.97
C LYS A 121 10.29 13.53 -9.66
N TYR A 122 9.57 12.66 -10.35
CA TYR A 122 8.32 12.99 -11.04
C TYR A 122 7.08 12.51 -10.27
N CYS A 123 7.26 11.78 -9.18
CA CYS A 123 6.15 11.29 -8.38
C CYS A 123 5.52 12.40 -7.55
N MET A 124 4.22 12.29 -7.33
CA MET A 124 3.54 13.16 -6.37
C MET A 124 3.93 12.81 -4.95
N ASP A 125 3.85 13.81 -4.08
CA ASP A 125 4.06 13.61 -2.66
C ASP A 125 2.94 12.74 -2.08
N PHE A 126 3.29 12.00 -1.04
CA PHE A 126 2.38 11.11 -0.33
C PHE A 126 2.71 11.15 1.18
N HIS A 127 2.27 10.16 1.93
CA HIS A 127 2.60 10.07 3.34
C HIS A 127 4.10 9.88 3.56
N THR A 128 4.62 10.37 4.67
CA THR A 128 6.01 10.23 5.09
C THR A 128 6.15 9.22 6.21
N CYS A 129 7.29 8.52 6.22
CA CYS A 129 7.57 7.50 7.22
C CYS A 129 7.81 8.12 8.60
N SER A 130 7.02 7.71 9.58
CA SER A 130 7.10 8.18 10.97
C SER A 130 8.18 7.48 11.80
N TYR A 131 8.97 6.57 11.21
CA TYR A 131 10.02 5.86 11.94
C TYR A 131 11.12 6.80 12.40
N THR A 132 11.44 6.78 13.71
CA THR A 132 12.55 7.53 14.30
C THR A 132 13.75 6.60 14.51
N PHE A 133 14.93 7.01 14.04
CA PHE A 133 16.15 6.20 14.16
C PHE A 133 16.61 6.15 15.62
N LYS A 134 16.81 4.94 16.14
CA LYS A 134 17.22 4.71 17.55
C LYS A 134 18.75 4.79 17.76
N SER A 135 19.54 4.74 16.69
CA SER A 135 21.01 4.70 16.78
C SER A 135 21.69 5.23 15.49
N GLY A 136 23.00 5.46 15.59
CA GLY A 136 23.84 5.91 14.47
C GLY A 136 23.80 7.42 14.23
N LYS A 137 24.33 7.87 13.09
CA LYS A 137 24.44 9.30 12.73
C LYS A 137 23.07 10.02 12.61
N ARG A 138 22.00 9.28 12.43
CA ARG A 138 20.63 9.79 12.28
C ARG A 138 19.77 9.55 13.53
N LYS A 139 20.40 9.26 14.68
CA LYS A 139 19.67 9.06 15.93
C LYS A 139 18.72 10.25 16.17
N ASP A 140 17.51 9.92 16.66
CA ASP A 140 16.43 10.86 16.98
C ASP A 140 15.88 11.68 15.80
N THR A 141 16.26 11.34 14.55
CA THR A 141 15.65 11.92 13.34
C THR A 141 14.62 10.97 12.73
N THR A 142 13.62 11.53 12.04
CA THR A 142 12.61 10.75 11.30
C THR A 142 13.12 10.28 9.95
N CYS A 143 12.57 9.18 9.45
CA CYS A 143 12.98 8.59 8.17
C CYS A 143 12.62 9.47 6.96
N ASN A 144 11.41 10.06 6.95
CA ASN A 144 10.86 10.92 5.90
C ASN A 144 10.83 10.31 4.48
N ASP A 145 11.06 9.00 4.33
CA ASP A 145 10.84 8.33 3.03
C ASP A 145 9.33 8.20 2.73
N PRO A 146 8.92 8.13 1.45
CA PRO A 146 7.54 7.86 1.08
C PRO A 146 7.01 6.61 1.77
N ALA A 147 5.85 6.73 2.38
CA ALA A 147 5.25 5.73 3.24
C ALA A 147 3.78 5.48 2.90
N TYR A 148 3.20 4.47 3.50
CA TYR A 148 1.79 4.12 3.39
C TYR A 148 1.26 3.67 4.75
N TYR A 149 -0.04 3.81 4.94
CA TYR A 149 -0.72 3.30 6.13
C TYR A 149 -0.84 1.78 6.06
N SER A 150 -0.41 1.13 7.13
CA SER A 150 -0.57 -0.29 7.38
C SER A 150 -1.24 -0.49 8.75
N THR A 151 -1.53 -1.72 9.15
CA THR A 151 -2.08 -2.06 10.47
C THR A 151 -1.20 -1.61 11.64
N ILE A 152 0.11 -1.46 11.39
CA ILE A 152 1.10 -1.05 12.40
C ILE A 152 1.46 0.44 12.35
N GLY A 153 0.84 1.23 11.45
CA GLY A 153 1.06 2.65 11.32
C GLY A 153 1.57 3.10 9.94
N CYS A 154 2.00 4.36 9.83
CA CYS A 154 2.48 4.96 8.59
C CYS A 154 4.00 4.81 8.45
N TYR A 155 4.44 3.80 7.72
CA TYR A 155 5.86 3.47 7.55
C TYR A 155 6.21 3.19 6.08
N CYS A 156 7.47 3.44 5.70
CA CYS A 156 7.99 3.01 4.40
C CYS A 156 8.17 1.48 4.40
N LYS A 157 8.23 0.86 3.22
CA LYS A 157 8.32 -0.60 3.07
C LYS A 157 9.40 -1.23 3.95
N ARG A 158 10.58 -0.61 4.06
CA ARG A 158 11.69 -1.09 4.89
C ARG A 158 11.35 -1.08 6.38
N HIS A 159 10.76 0.01 6.89
CA HIS A 159 10.43 0.12 8.30
C HIS A 159 9.18 -0.66 8.67
N THR A 160 8.23 -0.85 7.74
CA THR A 160 7.11 -1.77 7.94
C THR A 160 7.62 -3.20 8.19
N ALA A 161 8.52 -3.71 7.33
CA ALA A 161 9.13 -5.02 7.53
C ALA A 161 9.91 -5.10 8.85
N TYR A 162 10.75 -4.10 9.14
CA TYR A 162 11.53 -4.03 10.38
C TYR A 162 10.64 -4.07 11.63
N ILE A 163 9.57 -3.27 11.65
CA ILE A 163 8.66 -3.21 12.81
C ILE A 163 7.87 -4.52 12.92
N SER A 164 7.34 -5.08 11.81
CA SER A 164 6.61 -6.36 11.85
C SER A 164 7.46 -7.51 12.39
N GLU A 165 8.75 -7.56 12.05
CA GLU A 165 9.68 -8.55 12.59
C GLU A 165 9.96 -8.36 14.08
N HIS A 166 9.90 -7.12 14.58
CA HIS A 166 10.24 -6.79 15.97
C HIS A 166 9.03 -6.61 16.89
N THR A 167 7.81 -6.46 16.34
CA THR A 167 6.56 -6.39 17.12
C THR A 167 5.96 -7.76 17.45
N CYS A 168 6.44 -8.83 16.82
CA CYS A 168 6.05 -10.21 17.19
C CYS A 168 6.53 -10.63 18.59
N ASP A 169 7.36 -9.81 19.25
CA ASP A 169 7.90 -10.09 20.59
C ASP A 169 7.11 -9.44 21.74
N THR A 170 5.88 -8.90 21.48
CA THR A 170 5.01 -8.41 22.57
C THR A 170 4.03 -9.46 23.11
N ASN A 171 4.40 -10.71 23.13
CA ASN A 171 4.01 -11.54 24.26
C ASN A 171 4.98 -11.15 25.38
N SER A 172 4.48 -10.41 26.34
CA SER A 172 5.15 -10.06 27.58
C SER A 172 5.36 -11.33 28.43
N GLU A 173 6.20 -12.23 27.95
CA GLU A 173 6.88 -13.12 28.86
C GLU A 173 7.92 -12.28 29.57
N GLU A 174 7.80 -12.16 30.88
CA GLU A 174 8.81 -11.54 31.73
C GLU A 174 10.19 -12.08 31.34
N PRO A 175 11.23 -11.23 31.25
CA PRO A 175 12.55 -11.66 30.82
C PRO A 175 13.04 -12.75 31.77
N THR A 176 13.02 -13.99 31.31
CA THR A 176 13.54 -15.12 32.10
C THR A 176 15.06 -15.05 32.13
N TYR A 177 15.63 -15.32 33.28
CA TYR A 177 17.07 -15.26 33.53
C TYR A 177 17.65 -16.66 33.71
N CYS A 178 18.91 -16.83 33.30
CA CYS A 178 19.63 -18.07 33.38
C CYS A 178 19.93 -18.48 34.85
N ASN A 179 19.41 -19.64 35.25
CA ASN A 179 19.56 -20.18 36.63
C ASN A 179 20.80 -21.05 36.82
N VAL A 180 21.65 -21.21 35.80
CA VAL A 180 22.84 -22.05 35.89
C VAL A 180 23.82 -21.47 36.91
N ILE A 181 24.26 -22.29 37.86
CA ILE A 181 25.24 -21.90 38.88
C ILE A 181 26.63 -21.83 38.27
N MET A 182 27.31 -20.74 38.46
CA MET A 182 28.67 -20.52 37.97
C MET A 182 29.66 -21.43 38.68
N LYS A 183 30.39 -22.25 37.91
CA LYS A 183 31.35 -23.24 38.47
C LYS A 183 32.74 -22.67 38.75
N SER A 184 33.08 -21.49 38.19
CA SER A 184 34.41 -20.87 38.28
C SER A 184 34.35 -19.36 38.22
N GLY A 185 35.45 -18.71 38.61
CA GLY A 185 35.60 -17.25 38.57
C GLY A 185 35.07 -16.51 39.82
N LYS A 186 35.08 -15.17 39.77
CA LYS A 186 34.68 -14.30 40.90
C LYS A 186 33.24 -14.51 41.38
N ARG A 187 32.39 -15.12 40.53
CA ARG A 187 30.95 -15.35 40.79
C ARG A 187 30.65 -16.86 41.02
N LYS A 188 31.65 -17.65 41.38
CA LYS A 188 31.46 -19.09 41.71
C LYS A 188 30.38 -19.26 42.79
N GLY A 189 29.45 -20.16 42.57
CA GLY A 189 28.36 -20.49 43.50
C GLY A 189 27.12 -19.56 43.37
N THR A 190 27.13 -18.54 42.51
CA THR A 190 25.97 -17.70 42.28
C THR A 190 25.32 -18.02 40.92
N PRO A 191 23.98 -17.76 40.74
CA PRO A 191 23.33 -17.96 39.46
C PRO A 191 23.87 -16.98 38.42
N CYS A 192 23.86 -17.40 37.14
CA CYS A 192 24.38 -16.63 36.02
C CYS A 192 23.66 -15.30 35.78
N ASN A 193 22.35 -15.27 35.95
CA ASN A 193 21.46 -14.09 35.76
C ASN A 193 21.60 -13.35 34.41
N CYS A 194 22.16 -14.00 33.37
CA CYS A 194 22.07 -13.49 32.01
C CYS A 194 20.69 -13.79 31.42
N LYS A 195 20.20 -12.93 30.52
CA LYS A 195 18.93 -13.17 29.81
C LYS A 195 19.00 -14.54 29.09
N THR A 196 17.92 -15.29 29.17
CA THR A 196 17.77 -16.58 28.46
C THR A 196 17.60 -16.33 26.94
N THR A 197 17.67 -17.36 26.15
CA THR A 197 17.53 -17.30 24.68
C THR A 197 16.23 -17.92 24.23
N LYS A 198 15.77 -17.58 23.02
CA LYS A 198 14.61 -18.21 22.37
C LYS A 198 14.73 -19.75 22.26
N LYS A 199 15.94 -20.29 22.37
CA LYS A 199 16.21 -21.75 22.29
C LYS A 199 16.09 -22.45 23.62
N SER A 200 16.13 -21.73 24.75
CA SER A 200 15.99 -22.28 26.09
C SER A 200 15.43 -21.21 27.03
N SER A 201 14.32 -21.52 27.70
CA SER A 201 13.70 -20.63 28.69
C SER A 201 14.47 -20.59 30.02
N THR A 202 15.42 -21.51 30.26
CA THR A 202 16.15 -21.65 31.53
C THR A 202 17.63 -21.33 31.43
N MET A 203 18.20 -21.25 30.21
CA MET A 203 19.64 -21.07 29.99
C MET A 203 19.93 -19.90 29.02
N CYS A 204 21.01 -19.15 29.28
CA CYS A 204 21.56 -18.21 28.33
C CYS A 204 22.33 -18.94 27.20
N SER A 205 22.60 -18.25 26.07
CA SER A 205 23.28 -18.84 24.89
C SER A 205 24.56 -19.59 25.27
N ARG A 206 25.35 -19.06 26.19
CA ARG A 206 26.61 -19.64 26.61
C ARG A 206 26.39 -21.01 27.28
N HIS A 207 25.55 -21.05 28.29
CA HIS A 207 25.30 -22.29 29.03
C HIS A 207 24.50 -23.31 28.20
N TYR A 208 23.66 -22.86 27.29
CA TYR A 208 22.96 -23.73 26.34
C TYR A 208 23.94 -24.41 25.38
N ASN A 209 24.91 -23.68 24.84
CA ASN A 209 25.93 -24.26 23.96
C ASN A 209 26.87 -25.21 24.71
N ASP A 210 27.20 -24.91 25.97
CA ASP A 210 28.01 -25.79 26.83
C ASP A 210 27.24 -27.08 27.19
N PHE A 211 25.94 -26.97 27.42
CA PHE A 211 25.06 -28.13 27.62
C PHE A 211 25.02 -29.03 26.40
N LEU A 212 24.85 -28.47 25.19
CA LEU A 212 24.85 -29.26 23.94
C LEU A 212 26.17 -29.99 23.68
N LYS A 213 27.31 -29.41 24.06
CA LYS A 213 28.63 -30.03 23.88
C LYS A 213 28.88 -31.18 24.86
N ASN A 214 28.22 -31.18 26.02
CA ASN A 214 28.41 -32.17 27.10
C ASN A 214 27.28 -33.19 27.18
N THR A 215 26.31 -33.19 26.28
CA THR A 215 25.27 -34.23 26.14
C THR A 215 25.84 -35.33 25.23
N PRO A 216 26.12 -36.57 25.75
CA PRO A 216 26.52 -37.68 24.90
C PRO A 216 25.34 -38.05 23.97
N THR A 217 25.62 -38.23 22.70
CA THR A 217 24.72 -38.79 21.68
C THR A 217 24.46 -40.28 21.97
#